data_2912ddbf625dc47ee1e86915dc4a9827
#
_entry.id   2912ddbf625dc47ee1e86915dc4a9827
#
_cell.length_a   1.000
_cell.length_b   1.000
_cell.length_c   1.000
_cell.angle_alpha   90.00
_cell.angle_beta   90.00
_cell.angle_gamma   90.00
#
_symmetry.space_group_name_H-M   'P 1'
#
loop_
_entity.id
_entity.type
_entity.pdbx_description
1 polymer ?
#
loop_
_entity_poly.entity_id
_entity_poly.type
_entity_poly.pdbx_seq_one_letter_code
_entity_poly.pdbx_strand_id
1 'polypeptide(L)'
;MMDEMESLPLRGNRVRELRENKLMTQAQLARKAKVALRTIHSVEKGMNCRMDTKRKILLALGLRFEDKDLVFPSTKVMNFPSNMS
;
A
#
# COMPACT_ATOMS: atom_id res chain seq x y z
N MET A 1 -22.97 8.00 -4.30
CA MET A 1 -22.66 8.43 -4.27
C MET A 1 -21.73 9.06 -3.61
N MET A 2 -21.56 9.60 -3.16
CA MET A 2 -20.72 10.23 -2.54
C MET A 2 -19.62 9.51 -2.10
N ASP A 3 -19.71 8.49 -1.94
CA ASP A 3 -18.67 7.80 -1.51
C ASP A 3 -17.60 7.85 -2.39
N GLU A 4 -17.77 8.14 -3.52
CA GLU A 4 -16.72 8.13 -4.34
C GLU A 4 -15.79 9.16 -3.97
N MET A 5 -16.18 10.17 -3.39
CA MET A 5 -15.27 11.10 -3.16
C MET A 5 -14.36 10.68 -2.13
N GLU A 6 -14.77 9.96 -1.23
CA GLU A 6 -13.85 9.56 -0.35
C GLU A 6 -13.00 8.59 -0.90
N SER A 7 -13.27 8.11 -2.00
CA SER A 7 -12.45 7.13 -2.57
C SER A 7 -11.24 7.78 -3.16
N LEU A 8 -11.04 9.05 -3.02
CA LEU A 8 -9.88 9.65 -3.59
C LEU A 8 -8.94 10.12 -2.57
N PRO A 9 -8.45 9.30 -1.71
CA PRO A 9 -7.55 9.75 -0.72
C PRO A 9 -6.25 10.09 -1.33
N LEU A 10 -5.81 11.27 -1.17
CA LEU A 10 -4.60 11.67 -1.77
C LEU A 10 -3.41 10.98 -1.24
N ARG A 11 -3.43 10.51 -0.03
CA ARG A 11 -2.30 9.81 0.45
C ARG A 11 -2.55 8.38 0.58
N GLY A 12 -3.49 7.86 -0.07
CA GLY A 12 -3.75 6.46 -0.01
C GLY A 12 -2.78 5.67 -0.81
N ASN A 13 -3.00 4.38 -0.85
CA ASN A 13 -2.19 3.49 -1.65
C ASN A 13 -3.14 2.54 -2.36
N ARG A 14 -2.59 1.67 -3.18
CA ARG A 14 -3.42 0.79 -3.96
C ARG A 14 -3.46 -0.64 -3.44
N VAL A 15 -3.11 -0.84 -2.19
CA VAL A 15 -3.09 -2.19 -1.63
C VAL A 15 -4.47 -2.82 -1.66
N ARG A 16 -5.48 -2.09 -1.21
CA ARG A 16 -6.83 -2.64 -1.18
C ARG A 16 -7.30 -2.98 -2.59
N GLU A 17 -7.07 -2.09 -3.53
CA GLU A 17 -7.51 -2.33 -4.89
C GLU A 17 -6.86 -3.59 -5.45
N LEU A 18 -5.55 -3.75 -5.25
CA LEU A 18 -4.88 -4.90 -5.80
C LEU A 18 -5.28 -6.18 -5.07
N ARG A 19 -5.52 -6.07 -3.76
CA ARG A 19 -5.97 -7.23 -3.00
C ARG A 19 -7.34 -7.69 -3.50
N GLU A 20 -8.23 -6.74 -3.70
CA GLU A 20 -9.58 -7.09 -4.15
C GLU A 20 -9.56 -7.64 -5.57
N ASN A 21 -8.67 -7.13 -6.40
CA ASN A 21 -8.56 -7.69 -7.74
C ASN A 21 -8.12 -9.14 -7.72
N LYS A 22 -7.44 -9.55 -6.66
CA LYS A 22 -7.04 -10.94 -6.55
C LYS A 22 -8.01 -11.73 -5.70
N LEU A 23 -9.15 -11.14 -5.37
CA LEU A 23 -10.19 -11.83 -4.61
C LEU A 23 -9.68 -12.32 -3.26
N MET A 24 -8.84 -11.53 -2.62
CA MET A 24 -8.32 -11.89 -1.31
C MET A 24 -8.96 -11.04 -0.24
N THR A 25 -9.19 -11.63 0.93
CA THR A 25 -9.63 -10.85 2.08
C THR A 25 -8.40 -10.24 2.73
N GLN A 26 -8.61 -9.30 3.64
CA GLN A 26 -7.50 -8.71 4.37
C GLN A 26 -6.74 -9.78 5.16
N ALA A 27 -7.47 -10.72 5.74
CA ALA A 27 -6.82 -11.78 6.51
C ALA A 27 -5.96 -12.66 5.61
N GLN A 28 -6.43 -12.93 4.41
CA GLN A 28 -5.65 -13.75 3.50
C GLN A 28 -4.39 -13.02 3.06
N LEU A 29 -4.49 -11.73 2.79
CA LEU A 29 -3.31 -10.99 2.43
C LEU A 29 -2.34 -10.92 3.59
N ALA A 30 -2.83 -10.70 4.81
CA ALA A 30 -1.97 -10.63 5.97
C ALA A 30 -1.21 -11.94 6.15
N ARG A 31 -1.90 -13.07 5.98
CA ARG A 31 -1.26 -14.34 6.15
C ARG A 31 -0.23 -14.56 5.04
N LYS A 32 -0.56 -14.19 3.83
CA LYS A 32 0.36 -14.39 2.74
C LYS A 32 1.57 -13.48 2.88
N ALA A 33 1.39 -12.27 3.36
CA ALA A 33 2.49 -11.35 3.56
C ALA A 33 3.22 -11.60 4.87
N LYS A 34 2.65 -12.46 5.72
CA LYS A 34 3.25 -12.77 7.02
C LYS A 34 3.34 -11.52 7.89
N VAL A 35 2.28 -10.77 7.94
CA VAL A 35 2.18 -9.61 8.80
C VAL A 35 0.86 -9.71 9.55
N ALA A 36 0.69 -8.91 10.58
CA ALA A 36 -0.54 -8.95 11.36
C ALA A 36 -1.70 -8.40 10.54
N LEU A 37 -2.89 -8.88 10.81
CA LEU A 37 -4.07 -8.38 10.14
C LEU A 37 -4.23 -6.89 10.36
N ARG A 38 -3.96 -6.41 11.58
CA ARG A 38 -4.09 -5.00 11.84
C ARG A 38 -3.12 -4.19 10.97
N THR A 39 -2.00 -4.77 10.59
CA THR A 39 -1.06 -4.09 9.74
C THR A 39 -1.68 -3.84 8.37
N ILE A 40 -2.34 -4.85 7.81
CA ILE A 40 -2.99 -4.67 6.53
C ILE A 40 -4.10 -3.63 6.66
N HIS A 41 -4.87 -3.70 7.74
CA HIS A 41 -5.96 -2.77 7.96
C HIS A 41 -5.43 -1.32 7.99
N SER A 42 -4.35 -1.09 8.72
CA SER A 42 -3.77 0.25 8.82
C SER A 42 -3.19 0.70 7.49
N VAL A 43 -2.51 -0.18 6.79
CA VAL A 43 -1.91 0.18 5.53
C VAL A 43 -2.99 0.57 4.52
N GLU A 44 -4.08 -0.17 4.49
CA GLU A 44 -5.15 0.15 3.54
C GLU A 44 -5.84 1.47 3.87
N LYS A 45 -5.70 1.94 5.09
CA LYS A 45 -6.25 3.23 5.44
C LYS A 45 -5.28 4.35 5.08
N GLY A 46 -4.14 4.03 4.55
CA GLY A 46 -3.16 5.04 4.14
C GLY A 46 -2.11 5.35 5.15
N MET A 47 -2.03 4.57 6.24
CA MET A 47 -1.03 4.83 7.24
C MET A 47 0.33 4.34 6.79
N ASN A 48 1.37 5.01 7.26
CA ASN A 48 2.71 4.60 6.89
C ASN A 48 3.08 3.25 7.43
N CYS A 49 3.98 2.58 6.77
CA CYS A 49 4.52 1.34 7.28
C CYS A 49 5.98 1.28 6.88
N ARG A 50 6.70 0.38 7.49
CA ARG A 50 8.11 0.24 7.23
C ARG A 50 8.35 -0.32 5.84
N MET A 51 9.54 -0.06 5.32
CA MET A 51 9.87 -0.57 4.01
C MET A 51 9.80 -2.09 3.96
N ASP A 52 10.20 -2.75 5.03
CA ASP A 52 10.12 -4.20 5.07
C ASP A 52 8.67 -4.68 4.95
N THR A 53 7.74 -3.98 5.59
CA THR A 53 6.34 -4.32 5.50
C THR A 53 5.84 -4.10 4.08
N LYS A 54 6.27 -3.01 3.44
CA LYS A 54 5.86 -2.76 2.07
C LYS A 54 6.34 -3.88 1.16
N ARG A 55 7.59 -4.35 1.35
CA ARG A 55 8.10 -5.41 0.54
C ARG A 55 7.30 -6.68 0.71
N LYS A 56 6.96 -7.02 1.95
CA LYS A 56 6.19 -8.23 2.20
C LYS A 56 4.84 -8.16 1.54
N ILE A 57 4.19 -7.01 1.60
CA ILE A 57 2.88 -6.86 1.00
C ILE A 57 3.00 -6.94 -0.52
N LEU A 58 4.00 -6.29 -1.10
CA LEU A 58 4.15 -6.33 -2.53
C LEU A 58 4.36 -7.75 -3.03
N LEU A 59 5.22 -8.51 -2.36
CA LEU A 59 5.45 -9.88 -2.76
C LEU A 59 4.20 -10.71 -2.62
N ALA A 60 3.42 -10.48 -1.57
CA ALA A 60 2.18 -11.22 -1.38
C ALA A 60 1.16 -10.90 -2.47
N LEU A 61 1.26 -9.71 -3.06
CA LEU A 61 0.38 -9.34 -4.16
C LEU A 61 0.93 -9.76 -5.51
N GLY A 62 2.06 -10.46 -5.51
CA GLY A 62 2.63 -10.94 -6.77
C GLY A 62 3.45 -9.88 -7.49
N LEU A 63 3.87 -8.84 -6.79
CA LEU A 63 4.63 -7.77 -7.41
C LEU A 63 6.06 -7.81 -6.91
N ARG A 64 6.92 -7.02 -7.54
CA ARG A 64 8.30 -6.96 -7.12
C ARG A 64 8.52 -5.69 -6.35
N PHE A 65 9.59 -5.64 -5.57
CA PHE A 65 9.85 -4.46 -4.78
C PHE A 65 10.04 -3.23 -5.67
N GLU A 66 10.52 -3.41 -6.87
CA GLU A 66 10.68 -2.30 -7.79
C GLU A 66 9.36 -1.66 -8.13
N ASP A 67 8.25 -2.36 -7.92
CA ASP A 67 6.93 -1.84 -8.22
C ASP A 67 6.35 -1.04 -7.07
N LYS A 68 7.13 -0.79 -6.02
CA LYS A 68 6.56 -0.16 -4.84
C LYS A 68 5.93 1.20 -5.13
N ASP A 69 6.48 1.96 -6.06
CA ASP A 69 5.92 3.25 -6.32
C ASP A 69 4.57 3.19 -7.01
N LEU A 70 4.24 2.06 -7.60
CA LEU A 70 2.93 1.89 -8.20
C LEU A 70 1.87 1.62 -7.14
N VAL A 71 2.27 1.08 -6.01
CA VAL A 71 1.33 0.70 -4.98
C VAL A 71 1.36 1.70 -3.83
N PHE A 72 2.55 2.17 -3.47
CA PHE A 72 2.73 3.10 -2.37
C PHE A 72 3.31 4.40 -2.92
N PRO A 73 2.49 5.25 -3.48
CA PRO A 73 3.02 6.47 -4.09
C PRO A 73 3.74 7.31 -3.06
N SER A 74 4.82 7.90 -3.46
CA SER A 74 5.59 8.71 -2.56
C SER A 74 5.22 10.14 -2.75
N THR A 75 4.83 10.83 -1.71
CA THR A 75 4.48 12.20 -1.88
C THR A 75 5.61 13.08 -1.49
N LYS A 76 6.68 12.54 -0.96
CA LYS A 76 7.75 13.38 -0.67
C LYS A 76 8.68 13.52 -1.73
N VAL A 77 8.37 13.06 -2.85
CA VAL A 77 9.22 13.15 -3.95
C VAL A 77 9.51 14.59 -4.20
N MET A 78 8.63 15.44 -3.94
CA MET A 78 8.90 16.77 -4.27
C MET A 78 9.89 17.31 -3.36
N ASN A 79 10.21 16.68 -2.46
CA ASN A 79 11.24 17.23 -1.67
C ASN A 79 12.49 16.95 -2.19
N PHE A 80 12.73 16.74 -2.53
CA PHE A 80 13.70 16.50 -2.95
C PHE A 80 14.60 17.09 -3.18
N PRO A 81 14.57 17.46 -3.35
CA PRO A 81 15.23 17.82 -3.54
C PRO A 81 16.16 18.10 -3.15
N SER A 82 16.03 17.85 -2.49
CA SER A 82 16.67 17.98 -2.04
C SER A 82 17.65 17.72 -2.07
N ASN A 83 17.51 17.48 -2.26
CA ASN A 83 18.26 17.19 -2.37
C ASN A 83 19.06 17.23 -2.78
N MET A 84 18.97 17.21 -2.98
CA MET A 84 19.55 17.16 -3.37
C MET A 84 20.27 17.54 -3.44
N SER A 85 20.25 17.72 -3.30
CA SER A 85 20.87 17.91 -3.36
C SER A 85 21.34 17.93 -3.45
#